data_e9a9cb5911222995867a755d21eefc6d
#
_entry.id   e9a9cb5911222995867a755d21eefc6d
#
_cell.length_a   1.000
_cell.length_b   1.000
_cell.length_c   1.000
_cell.angle_alpha   90.00
_cell.angle_beta   90.00
_cell.angle_gamma   90.00
#
_symmetry.space_group_name_H-M   'P 1'
#
loop_
_entity.id
_entity.type
_entity.pdbx_description
1 polymer ?
#
loop_
_entity_poly.entity_id
_entity_poly.type
_entity_poly.pdbx_seq_one_letter_code
_entity_poly.pdbx_strand_id
1 'polypeptide(L)'
;MKIFNNRKIKKSISYFLIALMMMHTTSCNYYKVKEVATHDISSIQNIGKLHKSMIIHTSTETFILNDIKVDSVLLSGRLKKAEVGSFYFNEDNKNKRFSTKDKEILNEVHFYLKTGSIHPPYADIPLNEISEIKIIDPDSGRTVASYVFTTVGVLAGVFAILLIIVALTKSSCPYVYVFDGETYVFEGETFGGAIAQNLERDDYMPLPHLKDNHGLYKVRISNELKEIQYTDLAELIVVNHPKKANVILDKYGNPLLLINEINASSAISESGENILPALEKKDKNVFFFNESNSATNAVVMTFSKPIDVEKGKLIFSAKNTLWFDYIFGTFLSKFGSAYQAWMQNQSNLPREEQLKKISQNNFPISVYVKKNNSWQFVDEIMTVGPLAFRDFVVPIDLSGISGNKVEVKFETGFMFWELDAVAMEFSSDLVRDVEIVKPTLANGTGAKDWTHSLMCADEDYMIQPISGNMTEISFKIKPAGYGYTQSVFLHTRGYYTLIRDFSGLPEVEALINLKIPVIFLTIQNQITSKCWKMKII
;
A
#
# COMPACT_ATOMS: atom_id res chain seq x y z
N MET A 1 -29.59 -9.40 3.98
CA MET A 1 -29.65 -10.02 5.34
C MET A 1 -30.55 -11.25 5.49
N LYS A 2 -31.51 -11.56 4.58
CA LYS A 2 -32.34 -12.80 4.64
C LYS A 2 -31.60 -14.07 4.22
N ILE A 3 -30.51 -14.00 3.44
CA ILE A 3 -29.75 -15.18 2.95
C ILE A 3 -28.96 -15.86 4.06
N PHE A 4 -28.45 -15.12 5.04
CA PHE A 4 -27.67 -15.68 6.14
C PHE A 4 -28.51 -16.34 7.27
N ASN A 5 -29.83 -16.21 7.23
CA ASN A 5 -30.68 -16.82 8.26
C ASN A 5 -31.20 -18.23 7.88
N ASN A 6 -30.87 -18.71 6.69
CA ASN A 6 -31.23 -20.05 6.24
C ASN A 6 -30.30 -21.09 6.87
N ARG A 7 -30.86 -21.94 7.73
CA ARG A 7 -30.14 -23.00 8.49
C ARG A 7 -29.37 -23.98 7.58
N LYS A 8 -29.84 -24.17 6.33
CA LYS A 8 -29.15 -25.01 5.33
C LYS A 8 -27.91 -24.30 4.77
N ILE A 9 -27.97 -22.99 4.52
CA ILE A 9 -26.83 -22.19 4.05
C ILE A 9 -25.76 -22.11 5.15
N LYS A 10 -26.14 -21.89 6.40
CA LYS A 10 -25.18 -21.91 7.55
C LYS A 10 -24.48 -23.27 7.67
N LYS A 11 -25.19 -24.38 7.53
CA LYS A 11 -24.58 -25.73 7.54
C LYS A 11 -23.64 -25.94 6.35
N SER A 12 -24.02 -25.52 5.12
CA SER A 12 -23.15 -25.61 3.95
C SER A 12 -21.88 -24.80 4.11
N ILE A 13 -21.98 -23.56 4.63
CA ILE A 13 -20.81 -22.72 4.94
C ILE A 13 -19.93 -23.36 6.01
N SER A 14 -20.51 -23.92 7.07
CA SER A 14 -19.73 -24.63 8.09
C SER A 14 -19.01 -25.86 7.54
N TYR A 15 -19.67 -26.69 6.72
CA TYR A 15 -19.01 -27.84 6.09
C TYR A 15 -17.93 -27.41 5.10
N PHE A 16 -18.14 -26.31 4.37
CA PHE A 16 -17.14 -25.73 3.48
C PHE A 16 -15.92 -25.22 4.26
N LEU A 17 -16.13 -24.50 5.37
CA LEU A 17 -15.05 -24.03 6.26
C LEU A 17 -14.29 -25.19 6.91
N ILE A 18 -14.99 -26.25 7.34
CA ILE A 18 -14.35 -27.46 7.89
C ILE A 18 -13.53 -28.17 6.81
N ALA A 19 -14.05 -28.30 5.59
CA ALA A 19 -13.31 -28.86 4.46
C ALA A 19 -12.08 -28.00 4.10
N LEU A 20 -12.21 -26.69 4.13
CA LEU A 20 -11.10 -25.75 3.93
C LEU A 20 -10.02 -25.90 5.02
N MET A 21 -10.45 -26.05 6.27
CA MET A 21 -9.56 -26.26 7.41
C MET A 21 -8.85 -27.63 7.35
N MET A 22 -9.55 -28.68 6.89
CA MET A 22 -8.94 -30.00 6.65
C MET A 22 -7.96 -29.97 5.47
N MET A 23 -8.20 -29.17 4.42
CA MET A 23 -7.25 -28.99 3.32
C MET A 23 -5.98 -28.25 3.77
N HIS A 24 -6.06 -27.30 4.72
CA HIS A 24 -4.88 -26.66 5.30
C HIS A 24 -3.98 -27.64 6.08
N THR A 25 -4.55 -28.70 6.67
CA THR A 25 -3.77 -29.70 7.41
C THR A 25 -3.07 -30.70 6.47
N THR A 26 -3.45 -30.74 5.18
CA THR A 26 -2.86 -31.63 4.16
C THR A 26 -1.98 -30.91 3.15
N SER A 27 -1.80 -29.58 3.24
CA SER A 27 -0.94 -28.84 2.35
C SER A 27 0.53 -29.21 2.56
N CYS A 28 1.15 -29.83 1.57
CA CYS A 28 2.56 -30.12 1.58
C CYS A 28 3.35 -28.87 1.23
N ASN A 29 4.10 -28.33 2.19
CA ASN A 29 5.13 -27.35 1.88
C ASN A 29 6.30 -28.07 1.24
N TYR A 30 6.72 -27.61 0.08
CA TYR A 30 7.87 -28.15 -0.62
C TYR A 30 9.10 -27.32 -0.27
N TYR A 31 10.20 -28.01 0.00
CA TYR A 31 11.48 -27.42 0.28
C TYR A 31 12.49 -27.96 -0.74
N LYS A 32 13.45 -27.14 -1.10
CA LYS A 32 14.57 -27.54 -1.95
C LYS A 32 15.89 -27.25 -1.26
N VAL A 33 16.86 -28.07 -1.55
CA VAL A 33 18.24 -27.82 -1.19
C VAL A 33 18.80 -26.78 -2.16
N LYS A 34 19.31 -25.70 -1.59
CA LYS A 34 19.97 -24.62 -2.32
C LYS A 34 21.45 -24.64 -1.98
N GLU A 35 22.27 -24.69 -3.01
CA GLU A 35 23.69 -24.45 -2.89
C GLU A 35 23.95 -22.95 -2.86
N VAL A 36 24.76 -22.52 -1.88
CA VAL A 36 25.16 -21.12 -1.73
C VAL A 36 26.61 -20.99 -2.20
N ALA A 37 26.90 -19.95 -2.99
CA ALA A 37 28.25 -19.69 -3.48
C ALA A 37 29.22 -19.48 -2.29
N THR A 38 30.26 -20.31 -2.21
CA THR A 38 31.25 -20.30 -1.13
C THR A 38 32.16 -19.08 -1.14
N HIS A 39 32.16 -18.29 -2.22
CA HIS A 39 33.02 -17.12 -2.39
C HIS A 39 32.35 -15.80 -1.97
N ASP A 40 31.05 -15.82 -1.61
CA ASP A 40 30.34 -14.63 -1.17
C ASP A 40 30.32 -14.55 0.37
N ILE A 41 31.26 -13.80 0.91
CA ILE A 41 31.41 -13.56 2.36
C ILE A 41 30.12 -12.96 2.94
N SER A 42 29.43 -12.11 2.18
CA SER A 42 28.20 -11.47 2.62
C SER A 42 27.06 -12.50 2.83
N SER A 43 26.99 -13.51 1.99
CA SER A 43 26.06 -14.63 2.12
C SER A 43 26.35 -15.47 3.35
N ILE A 44 27.62 -15.76 3.65
CA ILE A 44 28.02 -16.54 4.85
C ILE A 44 27.72 -15.77 6.13
N GLN A 45 28.03 -14.47 6.17
CA GLN A 45 27.70 -13.59 7.31
C GLN A 45 26.17 -13.48 7.55
N ASN A 46 25.39 -13.43 6.48
CA ASN A 46 23.93 -13.41 6.57
C ASN A 46 23.37 -14.74 7.07
N ILE A 47 23.96 -15.87 6.68
CA ILE A 47 23.61 -17.19 7.21
C ILE A 47 23.83 -17.23 8.73
N GLY A 48 24.91 -16.66 9.26
CA GLY A 48 25.19 -16.56 10.70
C GLY A 48 24.10 -15.80 11.48
N LYS A 49 23.36 -14.90 10.82
CA LYS A 49 22.25 -14.13 11.43
C LYS A 49 20.91 -14.87 11.41
N LEU A 50 20.79 -15.98 10.69
CA LEU A 50 19.51 -16.67 10.48
C LEU A 50 19.05 -17.53 11.66
N HIS A 51 19.76 -17.57 12.79
CA HIS A 51 19.47 -18.42 13.94
C HIS A 51 19.26 -19.90 13.57
N LYS A 52 19.93 -20.37 12.51
CA LYS A 52 19.94 -21.78 12.09
C LYS A 52 21.10 -22.51 12.75
N SER A 53 20.90 -23.80 13.04
CA SER A 53 21.96 -24.68 13.52
C SER A 53 22.99 -24.89 12.39
N MET A 54 24.25 -24.66 12.64
CA MET A 54 25.31 -24.90 11.66
C MET A 54 25.92 -26.27 11.86
N ILE A 55 25.90 -27.06 10.81
CA ILE A 55 26.40 -28.43 10.77
C ILE A 55 27.66 -28.44 9.90
N ILE A 56 28.77 -28.90 10.48
CA ILE A 56 30.05 -28.99 9.80
C ILE A 56 30.32 -30.44 9.42
N HIS A 57 30.49 -30.72 8.14
CA HIS A 57 30.85 -32.03 7.61
C HIS A 57 32.34 -32.05 7.25
N THR A 58 33.07 -32.95 7.84
CA THR A 58 34.42 -33.36 7.41
C THR A 58 34.33 -34.65 6.61
N SER A 59 35.44 -35.12 6.07
CA SER A 59 35.47 -36.40 5.36
C SER A 59 35.14 -37.62 6.23
N THR A 60 35.21 -37.48 7.56
CA THR A 60 35.06 -38.61 8.48
C THR A 60 34.00 -38.40 9.58
N GLU A 61 33.72 -37.16 9.90
CA GLU A 61 32.87 -36.83 11.07
C GLU A 61 31.96 -35.62 10.80
N THR A 62 30.88 -35.51 11.58
CA THR A 62 29.94 -34.39 11.53
C THR A 62 29.85 -33.72 12.90
N PHE A 63 29.87 -32.40 12.92
CA PHE A 63 29.82 -31.59 14.13
C PHE A 63 28.73 -30.54 14.05
N ILE A 64 28.17 -30.18 15.21
CA ILE A 64 27.33 -29.00 15.39
C ILE A 64 28.22 -27.86 15.86
N LEU A 65 28.14 -26.70 15.18
CA LEU A 65 28.85 -25.49 15.56
C LEU A 65 27.96 -24.58 16.40
N ASN A 66 28.39 -24.32 17.64
CA ASN A 66 27.73 -23.41 18.58
C ASN A 66 28.60 -22.18 18.84
N ASP A 67 28.02 -21.13 19.46
CA ASP A 67 28.71 -19.88 19.78
C ASP A 67 29.41 -19.23 18.56
N ILE A 68 28.69 -19.19 17.45
CA ILE A 68 29.19 -18.92 16.12
C ILE A 68 29.64 -17.46 15.97
N LYS A 69 30.87 -17.28 15.44
CA LYS A 69 31.40 -16.00 15.00
C LYS A 69 31.90 -16.12 13.55
N VAL A 70 31.46 -15.20 12.71
CA VAL A 70 31.86 -15.14 11.31
C VAL A 70 32.53 -13.80 11.08
N ASP A 71 33.82 -13.83 10.74
CA ASP A 71 34.54 -12.65 10.24
C ASP A 71 34.81 -12.75 8.73
N SER A 72 35.68 -11.89 8.19
CA SER A 72 35.96 -11.85 6.77
C SER A 72 36.80 -13.04 6.28
N VAL A 73 37.37 -13.85 7.16
CA VAL A 73 38.35 -14.90 6.83
C VAL A 73 38.01 -16.23 7.50
N LEU A 74 37.39 -16.21 8.68
CA LEU A 74 37.20 -17.38 9.53
C LEU A 74 35.74 -17.55 9.97
N LEU A 75 35.32 -18.81 10.02
CA LEU A 75 34.10 -19.26 10.72
C LEU A 75 34.57 -19.96 12.01
N SER A 76 34.28 -19.33 13.16
CA SER A 76 34.77 -19.82 14.46
C SER A 76 33.60 -20.24 15.35
N GLY A 77 33.84 -21.23 16.21
CA GLY A 77 32.84 -21.64 17.20
C GLY A 77 33.21 -22.87 17.99
N ARG A 78 32.33 -23.26 18.89
CA ARG A 78 32.45 -24.45 19.71
C ARG A 78 31.87 -25.65 18.99
N LEU A 79 32.65 -26.72 18.82
CA LEU A 79 32.23 -27.96 18.19
C LEU A 79 31.65 -28.95 19.20
N LYS A 80 30.51 -29.50 18.87
CA LYS A 80 29.91 -30.65 19.52
C LYS A 80 29.76 -31.75 18.47
N LYS A 81 30.25 -32.95 18.75
CA LYS A 81 30.08 -34.10 17.83
C LYS A 81 28.57 -34.36 17.65
N ALA A 82 28.14 -34.50 16.41
CA ALA A 82 26.77 -34.85 16.09
C ALA A 82 26.53 -36.35 16.34
N GLU A 83 25.42 -36.70 16.99
CA GLU A 83 25.02 -38.11 17.18
C GLU A 83 24.47 -38.67 15.87
N VAL A 84 24.92 -39.88 15.49
CA VAL A 84 24.48 -40.58 14.29
C VAL A 84 22.97 -40.79 14.34
N GLY A 85 22.23 -40.19 13.43
CA GLY A 85 20.78 -40.34 13.30
C GLY A 85 19.96 -39.09 13.56
N SER A 86 20.57 -37.99 14.03
CA SER A 86 19.86 -36.71 14.28
C SER A 86 19.81 -35.74 13.10
N PHE A 87 20.52 -36.04 12.01
CA PHE A 87 20.65 -35.12 10.85
C PHE A 87 20.41 -35.89 9.55
N TYR A 88 19.30 -35.60 8.88
CA TYR A 88 19.00 -36.22 7.60
C TYR A 88 18.96 -35.18 6.48
N PHE A 89 20.12 -34.89 5.96
CA PHE A 89 20.27 -34.55 4.57
C PHE A 89 20.59 -35.86 3.82
N ASN A 90 19.54 -36.58 3.37
CA ASN A 90 19.72 -37.76 2.55
C ASN A 90 19.76 -37.34 1.08
N GLU A 91 20.94 -37.37 0.44
CA GLU A 91 21.14 -37.10 -0.98
C GLU A 91 20.35 -38.06 -1.88
N ASP A 92 20.03 -39.26 -1.40
CA ASP A 92 19.27 -40.29 -2.12
C ASP A 92 17.77 -40.03 -2.17
N ASN A 93 17.27 -39.03 -1.45
CA ASN A 93 15.86 -38.68 -1.50
C ASN A 93 15.52 -37.93 -2.79
N LYS A 94 15.32 -38.71 -3.87
CA LYS A 94 15.01 -38.21 -5.23
C LYS A 94 13.80 -37.25 -5.30
N ASN A 95 12.94 -37.25 -4.30
CA ASN A 95 11.74 -36.42 -4.27
C ASN A 95 11.92 -35.10 -3.51
N LYS A 96 13.02 -34.87 -2.80
CA LYS A 96 13.37 -33.62 -2.08
C LYS A 96 12.18 -32.99 -1.34
N ARG A 97 11.32 -33.84 -0.75
CA ARG A 97 10.14 -33.41 0.00
C ARG A 97 10.44 -33.50 1.47
N PHE A 98 10.40 -32.35 2.14
CA PHE A 98 10.47 -32.28 3.60
C PHE A 98 9.09 -31.90 4.15
N SER A 99 8.70 -32.56 5.24
CA SER A 99 7.43 -32.29 5.94
C SER A 99 7.66 -31.20 6.98
N THR A 100 6.63 -30.42 7.29
CA THR A 100 6.66 -29.50 8.45
C THR A 100 6.84 -30.18 9.79
N LYS A 101 6.78 -31.53 9.83
CA LYS A 101 7.13 -32.34 11.01
C LYS A 101 8.65 -32.46 11.22
N ASP A 102 9.44 -32.26 10.15
CA ASP A 102 10.89 -32.33 10.16
C ASP A 102 11.52 -30.97 10.53
N LYS A 103 11.00 -30.35 11.60
CA LYS A 103 11.37 -28.98 12.01
C LYS A 103 12.86 -28.79 12.30
N GLU A 104 13.53 -29.82 12.74
CA GLU A 104 14.96 -29.79 13.05
C GLU A 104 15.77 -29.62 11.76
N ILE A 105 15.48 -30.42 10.73
CA ILE A 105 16.18 -30.39 9.42
C ILE A 105 15.97 -29.05 8.70
N LEU A 106 14.78 -28.46 8.81
CA LEU A 106 14.47 -27.18 8.17
C LEU A 106 15.22 -26.00 8.81
N ASN A 107 15.78 -26.18 9.97
CA ASN A 107 16.51 -25.16 10.73
C ASN A 107 18.04 -25.32 10.64
N GLU A 108 18.54 -26.10 9.70
CA GLU A 108 19.97 -26.41 9.56
C GLU A 108 20.60 -25.76 8.33
N VAL A 109 21.91 -25.48 8.44
CA VAL A 109 22.80 -25.12 7.36
C VAL A 109 24.00 -26.05 7.40
N HIS A 110 24.31 -26.70 6.31
CA HIS A 110 25.36 -27.68 6.19
C HIS A 110 26.57 -27.10 5.47
N PHE A 111 27.72 -27.14 6.11
CA PHE A 111 29.01 -26.73 5.57
C PHE A 111 29.88 -27.97 5.32
N TYR A 112 30.34 -28.18 4.10
CA TYR A 112 31.23 -29.27 3.72
C TYR A 112 32.65 -28.72 3.56
N LEU A 113 33.61 -29.36 4.22
CA LEU A 113 35.01 -28.96 4.16
C LEU A 113 35.76 -29.73 3.10
N LYS A 114 36.74 -29.07 2.46
CA LYS A 114 37.59 -29.67 1.41
C LYS A 114 38.54 -30.73 1.96
N THR A 115 39.24 -30.38 3.00
CA THR A 115 40.22 -31.24 3.69
C THR A 115 40.37 -30.72 5.11
N GLY A 116 40.57 -31.61 6.06
CA GLY A 116 40.95 -31.19 7.39
C GLY A 116 40.26 -31.96 8.50
N SER A 117 41.04 -32.33 9.50
CA SER A 117 40.59 -32.79 10.79
C SER A 117 40.30 -31.59 11.66
N ILE A 118 39.06 -31.42 12.04
CA ILE A 118 38.66 -30.44 13.06
C ILE A 118 38.58 -31.19 14.38
N HIS A 119 39.11 -30.60 15.44
CA HIS A 119 39.10 -31.25 16.75
C HIS A 119 38.33 -30.42 17.78
N PRO A 120 37.31 -30.98 18.47
CA PRO A 120 36.67 -30.35 19.59
C PRO A 120 37.70 -29.94 20.67
N PRO A 121 37.43 -28.90 21.51
CA PRO A 121 36.14 -28.23 21.67
C PRO A 121 35.93 -26.97 20.80
N TYR A 122 36.95 -26.45 20.16
CA TYR A 122 36.85 -25.21 19.36
C TYR A 122 37.44 -25.41 17.98
N ALA A 123 36.87 -24.76 16.96
CA ALA A 123 37.44 -24.69 15.62
C ALA A 123 37.40 -23.27 15.07
N ASP A 124 38.47 -22.93 14.37
CA ASP A 124 38.61 -21.77 13.50
C ASP A 124 38.73 -22.30 12.08
N ILE A 125 37.66 -22.22 11.31
CA ILE A 125 37.55 -22.79 9.96
C ILE A 125 37.77 -21.66 8.96
N PRO A 126 38.87 -21.69 8.16
CA PRO A 126 39.04 -20.72 7.11
C PRO A 126 37.94 -20.84 6.05
N LEU A 127 37.34 -19.72 5.64
CA LEU A 127 36.24 -19.71 4.68
C LEU A 127 36.61 -20.32 3.33
N ASN A 128 37.90 -20.30 2.95
CA ASN A 128 38.40 -20.94 1.74
C ASN A 128 38.48 -22.48 1.82
N GLU A 129 38.43 -23.06 3.02
CA GLU A 129 38.35 -24.51 3.23
C GLU A 129 36.92 -25.06 3.09
N ILE A 130 35.93 -24.21 3.01
CA ILE A 130 34.56 -24.60 2.75
C ILE A 130 34.40 -24.92 1.27
N SER A 131 34.05 -26.16 0.95
CA SER A 131 33.83 -26.61 -0.43
C SER A 131 32.43 -26.35 -0.91
N GLU A 132 31.43 -26.51 -0.02
CA GLU A 132 30.02 -26.41 -0.35
C GLU A 132 29.22 -25.98 0.87
N ILE A 133 28.17 -25.18 0.63
CA ILE A 133 27.21 -24.79 1.63
C ILE A 133 25.80 -25.17 1.13
N LYS A 134 25.08 -25.99 1.89
CA LYS A 134 23.73 -26.41 1.58
C LYS A 134 22.74 -25.86 2.62
N ILE A 135 21.70 -25.22 2.12
CA ILE A 135 20.60 -24.70 2.90
C ILE A 135 19.29 -25.30 2.38
N ILE A 136 18.38 -25.65 3.30
CA ILE A 136 17.03 -26.07 2.92
C ILE A 136 16.15 -24.84 2.96
N ASP A 137 15.72 -24.38 1.77
CA ASP A 137 14.84 -23.24 1.59
C ASP A 137 13.46 -23.67 1.07
N PRO A 138 12.38 -22.95 1.39
CA PRO A 138 11.08 -23.18 0.80
C PRO A 138 11.12 -23.10 -0.72
N ASP A 139 10.63 -24.13 -1.42
CA ASP A 139 10.44 -24.10 -2.86
C ASP A 139 9.11 -23.40 -3.17
N SER A 140 9.15 -22.07 -3.25
CA SER A 140 7.97 -21.25 -3.52
C SER A 140 7.33 -21.58 -4.88
N GLY A 141 8.11 -21.94 -5.89
CA GLY A 141 7.58 -22.31 -7.21
C GLY A 141 6.75 -23.60 -7.18
N ARG A 142 7.25 -24.66 -6.52
CA ARG A 142 6.51 -25.92 -6.38
C ARG A 142 5.39 -25.84 -5.34
N THR A 143 5.60 -25.07 -4.28
CA THR A 143 4.58 -24.79 -3.28
C THR A 143 3.41 -24.06 -3.94
N VAL A 144 3.67 -22.99 -4.72
CA VAL A 144 2.65 -22.27 -5.49
C VAL A 144 1.99 -23.17 -6.53
N ALA A 145 2.74 -24.01 -7.28
CA ALA A 145 2.14 -24.93 -8.23
C ALA A 145 1.23 -25.98 -7.55
N SER A 146 1.60 -26.48 -6.37
CA SER A 146 0.75 -27.35 -5.54
C SER A 146 -0.52 -26.64 -5.09
N TYR A 147 -0.46 -25.34 -4.80
CA TYR A 147 -1.62 -24.53 -4.50
C TYR A 147 -2.47 -24.21 -5.74
N VAL A 148 -1.87 -23.98 -6.90
CA VAL A 148 -2.58 -23.67 -8.16
C VAL A 148 -3.44 -24.84 -8.64
N PHE A 149 -3.00 -26.10 -8.48
CA PHE A 149 -3.81 -27.27 -8.87
C PHE A 149 -4.98 -27.56 -7.91
N THR A 150 -4.94 -27.04 -6.69
CA THR A 150 -6.07 -27.06 -5.74
C THR A 150 -6.96 -25.80 -5.86
N THR A 151 -6.62 -24.84 -6.69
CA THR A 151 -7.00 -23.42 -6.57
C THR A 151 -8.12 -22.90 -7.46
N VAL A 152 -8.86 -23.69 -8.22
CA VAL A 152 -10.12 -23.17 -8.77
C VAL A 152 -11.17 -22.94 -7.68
N GLY A 153 -11.07 -23.66 -6.55
CA GLY A 153 -11.89 -23.38 -5.35
C GLY A 153 -11.27 -22.40 -4.35
N VAL A 154 -9.94 -22.17 -4.40
CA VAL A 154 -9.18 -21.39 -3.41
C VAL A 154 -9.02 -19.92 -3.83
N LEU A 155 -9.08 -19.59 -5.14
CA LEU A 155 -9.03 -18.18 -5.58
C LEU A 155 -10.16 -17.33 -4.97
N ALA A 156 -11.37 -17.89 -4.86
CA ALA A 156 -12.45 -17.21 -4.14
C ALA A 156 -12.20 -17.11 -2.63
N GLY A 157 -11.52 -18.10 -2.04
CA GLY A 157 -11.16 -18.09 -0.62
C GLY A 157 -9.99 -17.16 -0.29
N VAL A 158 -8.96 -17.10 -1.14
CA VAL A 158 -7.81 -16.19 -0.98
C VAL A 158 -8.25 -14.73 -1.17
N PHE A 159 -9.13 -14.49 -2.14
CA PHE A 159 -9.70 -13.14 -2.32
C PHE A 159 -10.56 -12.74 -1.12
N ALA A 160 -11.34 -13.65 -0.55
CA ALA A 160 -12.10 -13.41 0.68
C ALA A 160 -11.18 -13.19 1.91
N ILE A 161 -10.06 -13.92 2.02
CA ILE A 161 -9.07 -13.72 3.10
C ILE A 161 -8.33 -12.40 2.92
N LEU A 162 -7.95 -12.03 1.70
CA LEU A 162 -7.35 -10.72 1.41
C LEU A 162 -8.32 -9.58 1.74
N LEU A 163 -9.61 -9.72 1.39
CA LEU A 163 -10.64 -8.76 1.79
C LEU A 163 -10.82 -8.68 3.30
N ILE A 164 -10.73 -9.81 4.01
CA ILE A 164 -10.79 -9.85 5.47
C ILE A 164 -9.56 -9.19 6.09
N ILE A 165 -8.36 -9.43 5.56
CA ILE A 165 -7.13 -8.79 6.03
C ILE A 165 -7.21 -7.28 5.77
N VAL A 166 -7.62 -6.86 4.58
CA VAL A 166 -7.84 -5.45 4.25
C VAL A 166 -8.89 -4.83 5.18
N ALA A 167 -10.01 -5.50 5.43
CA ALA A 167 -11.04 -5.02 6.34
C ALA A 167 -10.59 -4.96 7.81
N LEU A 168 -9.61 -5.78 8.21
CA LEU A 168 -9.04 -5.79 9.57
C LEU A 168 -7.92 -4.76 9.74
N THR A 169 -7.21 -4.43 8.69
CA THR A 169 -6.08 -3.49 8.73
C THR A 169 -6.45 -2.08 8.31
N LYS A 170 -7.44 -1.96 7.40
CA LYS A 170 -7.92 -0.67 6.94
C LYS A 170 -8.72 0.04 8.02
N SER A 171 -8.42 1.30 8.22
CA SER A 171 -8.98 2.06 9.32
C SER A 171 -10.11 3.01 8.94
N SER A 172 -10.25 3.42 7.67
CA SER A 172 -11.22 4.48 7.33
C SER A 172 -11.40 4.73 5.82
N CYS A 173 -12.38 5.51 5.46
CA CYS A 173 -12.81 6.16 4.22
C CYS A 173 -14.07 5.56 3.59
N PRO A 174 -15.01 6.38 3.09
CA PRO A 174 -16.16 5.91 2.34
C PRO A 174 -15.76 5.31 1.00
N TYR A 175 -16.44 4.21 0.63
CA TYR A 175 -16.19 3.50 -0.62
C TYR A 175 -17.12 3.98 -1.71
N VAL A 176 -16.58 4.16 -2.91
CA VAL A 176 -17.31 4.57 -4.10
C VAL A 176 -17.32 3.45 -5.12
N TYR A 177 -18.50 3.12 -5.59
CA TYR A 177 -18.73 2.16 -6.67
C TYR A 177 -19.54 2.83 -7.78
N VAL A 178 -19.32 2.42 -9.02
CA VAL A 178 -20.11 2.85 -10.16
C VAL A 178 -20.72 1.66 -10.88
N PHE A 179 -21.86 1.88 -11.52
CA PHE A 179 -22.48 0.86 -12.38
C PHE A 179 -21.84 0.91 -13.77
N ASP A 180 -21.26 -0.22 -14.20
CA ASP A 180 -20.52 -0.33 -15.47
C ASP A 180 -21.38 -0.81 -16.65
N GLY A 181 -22.69 -0.91 -16.45
CA GLY A 181 -23.65 -1.47 -17.38
C GLY A 181 -24.12 -2.90 -17.02
N GLU A 182 -23.38 -3.61 -16.18
CA GLU A 182 -23.68 -4.97 -15.74
C GLU A 182 -23.69 -5.10 -14.21
N THR A 183 -22.69 -4.53 -13.55
CA THR A 183 -22.52 -4.64 -12.10
C THR A 183 -21.92 -3.37 -11.50
N TYR A 184 -21.84 -3.33 -10.16
CA TYR A 184 -21.14 -2.25 -9.46
C TYR A 184 -19.65 -2.58 -9.34
N VAL A 185 -18.81 -1.70 -9.88
CA VAL A 185 -17.34 -1.77 -9.84
C VAL A 185 -16.81 -0.75 -8.83
N PHE A 186 -15.83 -1.17 -8.03
CA PHE A 186 -15.17 -0.30 -7.08
C PHE A 186 -14.25 0.69 -7.81
N GLU A 187 -14.43 1.99 -7.58
CA GLU A 187 -13.59 3.06 -8.16
C GLU A 187 -12.54 3.58 -7.19
N GLY A 188 -12.85 3.62 -5.92
CA GLY A 188 -11.93 4.15 -4.94
C GLY A 188 -12.61 4.60 -3.65
N GLU A 189 -11.89 5.43 -2.93
CA GLU A 189 -12.27 5.98 -1.63
C GLU A 189 -12.37 7.49 -1.73
N THR A 190 -13.37 8.10 -1.09
CA THR A 190 -13.55 9.55 -1.11
C THR A 190 -13.17 10.20 0.21
N PHE A 191 -12.79 11.48 0.17
CA PHE A 191 -12.32 12.35 1.26
C PHE A 191 -11.46 11.64 2.31
N GLY A 192 -10.54 10.78 1.85
CA GLY A 192 -9.62 10.01 2.70
C GLY A 192 -8.81 10.90 3.65
N GLY A 193 -8.78 10.56 4.93
CA GLY A 193 -8.11 11.34 5.98
C GLY A 193 -8.94 12.49 6.57
N ALA A 194 -10.15 12.74 6.10
CA ALA A 194 -11.08 13.70 6.71
C ALA A 194 -11.78 13.09 7.93
N ILE A 195 -11.01 12.77 8.99
CA ILE A 195 -11.44 12.00 10.17
C ILE A 195 -12.22 12.80 11.20
N ALA A 196 -12.50 14.07 10.96
CA ALA A 196 -13.25 14.96 11.83
C ALA A 196 -13.88 16.10 11.01
N GLN A 197 -14.93 16.74 11.54
CA GLN A 197 -15.66 17.79 10.84
C GLN A 197 -14.75 18.98 10.43
N ASN A 198 -13.80 19.37 11.26
CA ASN A 198 -12.85 20.44 10.93
C ASN A 198 -11.86 20.08 9.82
N LEU A 199 -11.82 18.82 9.38
CA LEU A 199 -11.09 18.32 8.22
C LEU A 199 -11.98 18.02 7.02
N GLU A 200 -13.27 18.34 7.12
CA GLU A 200 -14.19 18.21 5.99
C GLU A 200 -13.61 18.85 4.73
N ARG A 201 -13.73 18.17 3.59
CA ARG A 201 -13.16 18.66 2.34
C ARG A 201 -13.87 18.15 1.11
N ASP A 202 -13.63 18.87 0.02
CA ASP A 202 -13.97 18.42 -1.31
C ASP A 202 -13.01 17.32 -1.79
N ASP A 203 -13.54 16.39 -2.57
CA ASP A 203 -12.78 15.34 -3.24
C ASP A 203 -13.31 15.13 -4.66
N TYR A 204 -12.42 15.01 -5.63
CA TYR A 204 -12.72 14.90 -7.06
C TYR A 204 -12.17 13.57 -7.58
N MET A 205 -13.06 12.60 -7.83
CA MET A 205 -12.69 11.26 -8.22
C MET A 205 -13.06 10.98 -9.67
N PRO A 206 -12.13 10.55 -10.55
CA PRO A 206 -12.49 10.10 -11.89
C PRO A 206 -13.32 8.81 -11.83
N LEU A 207 -14.30 8.70 -12.74
CA LEU A 207 -15.20 7.54 -12.84
C LEU A 207 -15.10 6.87 -14.21
N PRO A 208 -13.96 6.24 -14.55
CA PRO A 208 -13.73 5.68 -15.89
C PRO A 208 -14.65 4.51 -16.25
N HIS A 209 -15.17 3.79 -15.24
CA HIS A 209 -16.04 2.63 -15.46
C HIS A 209 -17.53 2.98 -15.44
N LEU A 210 -17.90 4.24 -15.16
CA LEU A 210 -19.30 4.67 -15.13
C LEU A 210 -19.94 4.59 -16.52
N LYS A 211 -21.05 3.87 -16.64
CA LYS A 211 -21.79 3.73 -17.89
C LYS A 211 -23.26 4.05 -17.75
N ASP A 212 -23.87 4.39 -18.88
CA ASP A 212 -25.30 4.60 -18.96
C ASP A 212 -26.08 3.30 -18.66
N ASN A 213 -27.14 3.45 -17.87
CA ASN A 213 -28.11 2.41 -17.58
C ASN A 213 -29.53 2.97 -17.83
N HIS A 214 -30.01 2.79 -19.07
CA HIS A 214 -31.32 3.27 -19.52
C HIS A 214 -31.54 4.78 -19.29
N GLY A 215 -30.54 5.59 -19.60
CA GLY A 215 -30.55 7.04 -19.45
C GLY A 215 -30.19 7.54 -18.05
N LEU A 216 -29.78 6.65 -17.15
CA LEU A 216 -29.30 6.97 -15.81
C LEU A 216 -27.88 6.49 -15.59
N TYR A 217 -27.09 7.28 -14.92
CA TYR A 217 -25.75 6.93 -14.44
C TYR A 217 -25.83 6.73 -12.93
N LYS A 218 -25.28 5.64 -12.42
CA LYS A 218 -25.45 5.24 -11.03
C LYS A 218 -24.12 5.15 -10.30
N VAL A 219 -24.04 5.87 -9.19
CA VAL A 219 -22.93 5.84 -8.23
C VAL A 219 -23.45 5.32 -6.90
N ARG A 220 -22.65 4.54 -6.21
CA ARG A 220 -22.96 4.06 -4.86
C ARG A 220 -21.87 4.50 -3.90
N ILE A 221 -22.26 5.14 -2.81
CA ILE A 221 -21.38 5.44 -1.66
C ILE A 221 -21.79 4.48 -0.54
N SER A 222 -20.80 3.80 0.06
CA SER A 222 -21.08 2.84 1.13
C SER A 222 -20.11 2.95 2.30
N ASN A 223 -20.65 2.70 3.48
CA ASN A 223 -19.90 2.53 4.71
C ASN A 223 -19.57 1.05 4.91
N GLU A 224 -18.34 0.65 4.66
CA GLU A 224 -17.87 -0.74 4.82
C GLU A 224 -17.18 -0.96 6.18
N LEU A 225 -16.94 0.09 6.94
CA LEU A 225 -16.06 0.08 8.10
C LEU A 225 -16.76 0.54 9.39
N LYS A 226 -16.08 0.44 10.53
CA LYS A 226 -16.56 0.95 11.82
C LYS A 226 -16.32 2.46 11.93
N GLU A 227 -17.15 3.22 11.26
CA GLU A 227 -17.13 4.68 11.25
C GLU A 227 -18.51 5.25 11.02
N ILE A 228 -18.70 6.51 11.29
CA ILE A 228 -19.87 7.28 10.89
C ILE A 228 -19.42 8.19 9.76
N GLN A 229 -20.05 8.08 8.60
CA GLN A 229 -19.76 8.90 7.43
C GLN A 229 -20.79 10.02 7.29
N TYR A 230 -20.30 11.20 6.92
CA TYR A 230 -21.07 12.40 6.70
C TYR A 230 -20.72 12.93 5.31
N THR A 231 -21.66 12.87 4.37
CA THR A 231 -21.52 13.40 3.02
C THR A 231 -22.44 14.58 2.83
N ASP A 232 -21.88 15.76 2.59
CA ASP A 232 -22.58 17.02 2.47
C ASP A 232 -22.98 17.31 1.00
N LEU A 233 -22.20 16.80 0.04
CA LEU A 233 -22.41 16.97 -1.38
C LEU A 233 -22.00 15.72 -2.15
N ALA A 234 -22.79 15.37 -3.16
CA ALA A 234 -22.38 14.43 -4.20
C ALA A 234 -22.96 14.84 -5.56
N GLU A 235 -22.10 15.26 -6.49
CA GLU A 235 -22.49 15.66 -7.84
C GLU A 235 -21.50 15.13 -8.87
N LEU A 236 -21.88 15.11 -10.14
CA LEU A 236 -20.95 14.78 -11.20
C LEU A 236 -20.43 16.03 -11.89
N ILE A 237 -19.15 16.07 -12.18
CA ILE A 237 -18.52 17.00 -13.09
C ILE A 237 -18.28 16.26 -14.40
N VAL A 238 -19.00 16.67 -15.44
CA VAL A 238 -18.92 16.09 -16.79
C VAL A 238 -18.17 17.05 -17.70
N VAL A 239 -17.05 16.59 -18.21
CA VAL A 239 -16.20 17.40 -19.08
C VAL A 239 -16.22 16.85 -20.49
N ASN A 240 -16.73 17.64 -21.45
CA ASN A 240 -16.70 17.30 -22.87
C ASN A 240 -15.36 17.73 -23.47
N HIS A 241 -14.65 16.82 -24.11
CA HIS A 241 -13.36 17.08 -24.69
C HIS A 241 -13.10 16.29 -25.96
N PRO A 242 -12.13 16.70 -26.83
CA PRO A 242 -11.78 15.95 -28.03
C PRO A 242 -11.31 14.53 -27.70
N LYS A 243 -11.65 13.55 -28.54
CA LYS A 243 -11.31 12.12 -28.33
C LYS A 243 -9.81 11.84 -28.21
N LYS A 244 -8.94 12.72 -28.69
CA LYS A 244 -7.47 12.58 -28.61
C LYS A 244 -6.86 13.11 -27.32
N ALA A 245 -7.66 13.71 -26.46
CA ALA A 245 -7.21 14.30 -25.21
C ALA A 245 -7.81 13.54 -24.03
N ASN A 246 -7.11 13.56 -22.91
CA ASN A 246 -7.61 13.17 -21.59
C ASN A 246 -7.88 14.42 -20.75
N VAL A 247 -8.63 14.25 -19.68
CA VAL A 247 -8.87 15.31 -18.69
C VAL A 247 -8.64 14.75 -17.30
N ILE A 248 -7.98 15.54 -16.46
CA ILE A 248 -7.89 15.30 -15.01
C ILE A 248 -8.31 16.59 -14.30
N LEU A 249 -8.98 16.48 -13.17
CA LEU A 249 -9.28 17.64 -12.32
C LEU A 249 -8.12 17.89 -11.35
N ASP A 250 -7.79 19.16 -11.15
CA ASP A 250 -6.89 19.53 -10.05
C ASP A 250 -7.62 19.41 -8.68
N LYS A 251 -6.92 19.66 -7.59
CA LYS A 251 -7.49 19.57 -6.24
C LYS A 251 -8.62 20.59 -5.94
N TYR A 252 -8.86 21.53 -6.83
CA TYR A 252 -9.93 22.52 -6.76
C TYR A 252 -11.09 22.20 -7.70
N GLY A 253 -11.02 21.09 -8.44
CA GLY A 253 -12.04 20.68 -9.41
C GLY A 253 -11.89 21.37 -10.78
N ASN A 254 -10.79 22.08 -11.06
CA ASN A 254 -10.57 22.67 -12.37
C ASN A 254 -10.11 21.61 -13.36
N PRO A 255 -10.76 21.48 -14.53
CA PRO A 255 -10.38 20.51 -15.54
C PRO A 255 -9.15 20.97 -16.32
N LEU A 256 -8.16 20.08 -16.38
CA LEU A 256 -6.92 20.28 -17.13
C LEU A 256 -6.83 19.28 -18.28
N LEU A 257 -6.61 19.79 -19.48
CA LEU A 257 -6.53 18.99 -20.70
C LEU A 257 -5.12 18.40 -20.84
N LEU A 258 -5.04 17.11 -21.18
CA LEU A 258 -3.81 16.37 -21.41
C LEU A 258 -3.80 15.82 -22.82
N ILE A 259 -2.81 16.22 -23.63
CA ILE A 259 -2.70 15.84 -25.05
C ILE A 259 -1.40 15.09 -25.30
N ASN A 260 -0.30 15.54 -24.70
CA ASN A 260 1.04 15.01 -24.95
C ASN A 260 1.84 14.92 -23.65
N GLU A 261 1.63 13.85 -22.92
CA GLU A 261 2.34 13.57 -21.68
C GLU A 261 3.80 13.19 -21.98
N ILE A 262 4.74 13.83 -21.29
CA ILE A 262 6.19 13.62 -21.43
C ILE A 262 6.69 12.94 -20.15
N ASN A 263 7.23 11.74 -20.27
CA ASN A 263 7.83 11.01 -19.15
C ASN A 263 9.09 11.73 -18.64
N ALA A 264 9.43 11.48 -17.38
CA ALA A 264 10.70 11.94 -16.83
C ALA A 264 11.89 11.35 -17.60
N SER A 265 12.93 12.15 -17.78
CA SER A 265 14.20 11.69 -18.34
C SER A 265 15.15 11.13 -17.28
N SER A 266 14.87 11.39 -16.00
CA SER A 266 15.59 10.89 -14.83
C SER A 266 14.67 10.94 -13.63
N ALA A 267 14.75 9.92 -12.76
CA ALA A 267 14.09 9.89 -11.47
C ALA A 267 15.03 9.22 -10.45
N ILE A 268 15.42 9.97 -9.44
CA ILE A 268 16.45 9.56 -8.46
C ILE A 268 15.87 9.72 -7.05
N SER A 269 15.97 8.67 -6.25
CA SER A 269 15.62 8.72 -4.83
C SER A 269 16.65 9.49 -4.00
N GLU A 270 16.36 9.77 -2.75
CA GLU A 270 17.29 10.44 -1.82
C GLU A 270 18.59 9.65 -1.63
N SER A 271 18.54 8.33 -1.65
CA SER A 271 19.73 7.47 -1.58
C SER A 271 20.55 7.40 -2.87
N GLY A 272 20.07 8.02 -3.95
CA GLY A 272 20.72 8.00 -5.27
C GLY A 272 20.32 6.81 -6.15
N GLU A 273 19.30 6.05 -5.78
CA GLU A 273 18.77 4.96 -6.60
C GLU A 273 18.03 5.51 -7.82
N ASN A 274 18.27 4.90 -8.99
CA ASN A 274 17.51 5.18 -10.20
C ASN A 274 16.17 4.45 -10.18
N ILE A 275 15.10 5.19 -9.94
CA ILE A 275 13.73 4.67 -9.86
C ILE A 275 12.89 4.96 -11.11
N LEU A 276 13.51 5.52 -12.15
CA LEU A 276 12.81 5.85 -13.41
C LEU A 276 11.99 4.69 -13.98
N PRO A 277 12.47 3.42 -13.99
CA PRO A 277 11.69 2.30 -14.53
C PRO A 277 10.36 2.04 -13.82
N ALA A 278 10.24 2.41 -12.55
CA ALA A 278 9.01 2.29 -11.79
C ALA A 278 8.02 3.45 -12.02
N LEU A 279 8.43 4.51 -12.72
CA LEU A 279 7.64 5.73 -12.91
C LEU A 279 7.26 6.01 -14.36
N GLU A 280 7.64 5.15 -15.31
CA GLU A 280 7.40 5.38 -16.74
C GLU A 280 5.98 5.03 -17.19
N LYS A 281 5.30 4.11 -16.49
CA LYS A 281 4.02 3.55 -16.91
C LYS A 281 3.13 3.24 -15.73
N LYS A 282 1.81 3.34 -15.94
CA LYS A 282 0.79 2.87 -14.99
C LYS A 282 0.63 1.36 -15.12
N ASP A 283 1.55 0.59 -14.57
CA ASP A 283 1.58 -0.87 -14.66
C ASP A 283 1.63 -1.57 -13.29
N LYS A 284 1.49 -0.81 -12.21
CA LYS A 284 1.56 -1.26 -10.81
C LYS A 284 2.94 -1.75 -10.38
N ASN A 285 3.99 -1.43 -11.15
CA ASN A 285 5.37 -1.55 -10.72
C ASN A 285 5.74 -0.27 -9.97
N VAL A 286 5.44 -0.23 -8.68
CA VAL A 286 5.40 1.00 -7.89
C VAL A 286 6.72 1.29 -7.18
N PHE A 287 7.01 2.57 -7.00
CA PHE A 287 8.03 3.05 -6.08
C PHE A 287 7.42 3.32 -4.70
N PHE A 288 8.12 2.89 -3.66
CA PHE A 288 7.82 3.19 -2.26
C PHE A 288 8.86 4.15 -1.70
N PHE A 289 8.43 5.15 -0.97
CA PHE A 289 9.31 6.06 -0.24
C PHE A 289 9.86 5.35 1.01
N ASN A 290 10.85 4.47 0.87
CA ASN A 290 11.24 3.46 1.86
C ASN A 290 12.60 3.68 2.52
N GLU A 291 13.13 4.88 2.50
CA GLU A 291 14.40 5.19 3.16
C GLU A 291 14.21 5.38 4.67
N SER A 292 14.57 4.36 5.44
CA SER A 292 14.28 4.25 6.87
C SER A 292 15.09 5.16 7.78
N ASN A 293 16.10 5.85 7.26
CA ASN A 293 17.00 6.70 8.04
C ASN A 293 16.57 8.17 8.09
N SER A 294 15.52 8.54 7.36
CA SER A 294 15.00 9.90 7.28
C SER A 294 13.52 9.94 7.67
N ALA A 295 13.11 11.00 8.35
CA ALA A 295 11.69 11.26 8.63
C ALA A 295 10.92 11.67 7.38
N THR A 296 11.63 12.24 6.41
CA THR A 296 11.12 12.69 5.13
C THR A 296 11.89 11.96 4.04
N ASN A 297 11.18 11.38 3.10
CA ASN A 297 11.76 10.73 1.93
C ASN A 297 11.49 11.58 0.70
N ALA A 298 12.46 11.68 -0.20
CA ALA A 298 12.37 12.50 -1.38
C ALA A 298 12.73 11.75 -2.66
N VAL A 299 12.10 12.20 -3.76
CA VAL A 299 12.42 11.78 -5.12
C VAL A 299 12.57 13.01 -6.00
N VAL A 300 13.64 13.10 -6.75
CA VAL A 300 13.90 14.17 -7.72
C VAL A 300 13.73 13.62 -9.13
N MET A 301 12.89 14.27 -9.91
CA MET A 301 12.58 13.92 -11.29
C MET A 301 12.95 15.08 -12.22
N THR A 302 13.54 14.75 -13.37
CA THR A 302 13.90 15.71 -14.40
C THR A 302 13.06 15.46 -15.65
N PHE A 303 12.47 16.52 -16.19
CA PHE A 303 11.68 16.47 -17.42
C PHE A 303 12.28 17.40 -18.49
N SER A 304 12.12 17.00 -19.75
CA SER A 304 12.38 17.88 -20.86
C SER A 304 11.20 18.86 -21.00
N LYS A 305 11.47 20.16 -21.03
CA LYS A 305 10.46 21.17 -21.29
C LYS A 305 10.71 21.91 -22.62
N PRO A 306 9.67 22.30 -23.35
CA PRO A 306 9.85 23.18 -24.49
C PRO A 306 10.49 24.53 -24.06
N ILE A 307 11.28 25.13 -24.93
CA ILE A 307 11.83 26.48 -24.71
C ILE A 307 10.65 27.45 -24.64
N ASP A 308 10.74 28.48 -23.81
CA ASP A 308 9.74 29.55 -23.66
C ASP A 308 8.36 29.15 -23.11
N VAL A 309 8.21 27.94 -22.55
CA VAL A 309 6.99 27.55 -21.84
C VAL A 309 7.09 27.94 -20.37
N GLU A 310 6.10 28.72 -19.91
CA GLU A 310 6.02 29.24 -18.54
C GLU A 310 5.05 28.47 -17.63
N LYS A 311 4.31 27.50 -18.16
CA LYS A 311 3.36 26.68 -17.39
C LYS A 311 3.53 25.22 -17.74
N GLY A 312 3.43 24.36 -16.73
CA GLY A 312 3.43 22.92 -16.88
C GLY A 312 2.37 22.29 -15.99
N LYS A 313 2.01 21.06 -16.30
CA LYS A 313 1.14 20.21 -15.51
C LYS A 313 1.92 18.98 -15.13
N LEU A 314 2.16 18.79 -13.86
CA LEU A 314 2.74 17.57 -13.34
C LEU A 314 1.61 16.57 -13.10
N ILE A 315 1.70 15.42 -13.75
CA ILE A 315 0.70 14.35 -13.68
C ILE A 315 1.35 13.16 -12.98
N PHE A 316 0.64 12.55 -12.06
CA PHE A 316 1.14 11.33 -11.44
C PHE A 316 0.01 10.44 -10.92
N SER A 317 0.29 9.13 -10.83
CA SER A 317 -0.60 8.12 -10.31
C SER A 317 -0.07 7.62 -8.97
N ALA A 318 -0.84 7.76 -7.90
CA ALA A 318 -0.42 7.39 -6.56
C ALA A 318 -1.58 6.97 -5.67
N LYS A 319 -1.27 6.27 -4.58
CA LYS A 319 -2.20 5.98 -3.48
C LYS A 319 -1.44 5.89 -2.15
N ASN A 320 -2.15 5.93 -1.05
CA ASN A 320 -1.54 5.61 0.24
C ASN A 320 -1.23 4.12 0.34
N THR A 321 -0.29 3.76 1.20
CA THR A 321 0.01 2.36 1.49
C THR A 321 -0.91 1.82 2.59
N LEU A 322 -1.13 0.50 2.61
CA LEU A 322 -1.74 -0.18 3.75
C LEU A 322 -0.88 -0.07 5.02
N TRP A 323 0.42 0.14 4.86
CA TRP A 323 1.35 0.39 5.96
C TRP A 323 1.04 1.70 6.67
N PHE A 324 0.75 2.77 5.93
CA PHE A 324 0.35 4.05 6.51
C PHE A 324 -0.92 3.90 7.36
N ASP A 325 -1.93 3.21 6.86
CA ASP A 325 -3.17 2.91 7.58
C ASP A 325 -2.90 2.12 8.87
N TYR A 326 -2.05 1.09 8.80
CA TYR A 326 -1.67 0.27 9.94
C TYR A 326 -0.92 1.06 11.02
N ILE A 327 0.04 1.89 10.62
CA ILE A 327 0.79 2.76 11.55
C ILE A 327 -0.14 3.78 12.21
N PHE A 328 -1.02 4.40 11.43
CA PHE A 328 -1.99 5.35 11.95
C PHE A 328 -2.96 4.68 12.95
N GLY A 329 -3.49 3.51 12.63
CA GLY A 329 -4.32 2.72 13.55
C GLY A 329 -3.57 2.32 14.82
N THR A 330 -2.29 1.94 14.69
CA THR A 330 -1.42 1.63 15.85
C THR A 330 -1.21 2.87 16.72
N PHE A 331 -0.97 4.04 16.13
CA PHE A 331 -0.88 5.30 16.85
C PHE A 331 -2.16 5.59 17.63
N LEU A 332 -3.33 5.49 17.00
CA LEU A 332 -4.60 5.72 17.67
C LEU A 332 -4.82 4.76 18.86
N SER A 333 -4.41 3.51 18.75
CA SER A 333 -4.55 2.54 19.82
C SER A 333 -3.77 2.88 21.09
N LYS A 334 -2.67 3.68 20.96
CA LYS A 334 -1.86 4.12 22.10
C LYS A 334 -2.59 5.06 23.08
N PHE A 335 -3.69 5.67 22.63
CA PHE A 335 -4.53 6.49 23.51
C PHE A 335 -5.35 5.66 24.50
N GLY A 336 -5.56 4.36 24.25
CA GLY A 336 -6.38 3.52 25.12
C GLY A 336 -7.74 4.17 25.39
N SER A 337 -8.18 4.17 26.65
CA SER A 337 -9.45 4.78 27.09
C SER A 337 -9.54 6.31 26.92
N ALA A 338 -8.41 7.00 26.69
CA ALA A 338 -8.39 8.44 26.42
C ALA A 338 -8.65 8.81 24.95
N TYR A 339 -8.82 7.82 24.04
CA TYR A 339 -8.99 8.05 22.61
C TYR A 339 -10.16 9.00 22.28
N GLN A 340 -11.34 8.78 22.87
CA GLN A 340 -12.51 9.60 22.59
C GLN A 340 -12.30 11.07 22.99
N ALA A 341 -11.73 11.31 24.16
CA ALA A 341 -11.42 12.67 24.62
C ALA A 341 -10.38 13.33 23.72
N TRP A 342 -9.37 12.58 23.27
CA TRP A 342 -8.38 13.08 22.31
C TRP A 342 -9.01 13.45 20.97
N MET A 343 -9.88 12.61 20.40
CA MET A 343 -10.57 12.88 19.14
C MET A 343 -11.45 14.12 19.23
N GLN A 344 -12.20 14.28 20.34
CA GLN A 344 -13.01 15.46 20.56
C GLN A 344 -12.16 16.73 20.64
N ASN A 345 -11.02 16.67 21.30
CA ASN A 345 -10.07 17.79 21.35
C ASN A 345 -9.53 18.11 19.95
N GLN A 346 -9.23 17.10 19.12
CA GLN A 346 -8.78 17.34 17.74
C GLN A 346 -9.88 17.99 16.89
N SER A 347 -11.12 17.55 17.03
CA SER A 347 -12.27 18.12 16.28
C SER A 347 -12.55 19.58 16.63
N ASN A 348 -12.15 20.03 17.82
CA ASN A 348 -12.31 21.41 18.27
C ASN A 348 -11.18 22.36 17.84
N LEU A 349 -10.09 21.82 17.25
CA LEU A 349 -9.00 22.66 16.79
C LEU A 349 -9.36 23.41 15.50
N PRO A 350 -8.80 24.60 15.27
CA PRO A 350 -8.93 25.28 13.99
C PRO A 350 -8.41 24.39 12.84
N ARG A 351 -9.10 24.42 11.70
CA ARG A 351 -8.73 23.67 10.49
C ARG A 351 -7.27 23.85 10.09
N GLU A 352 -6.80 25.10 10.09
CA GLU A 352 -5.42 25.44 9.71
C GLU A 352 -4.39 24.78 10.63
N GLU A 353 -4.68 24.70 11.93
CA GLU A 353 -3.79 24.04 12.88
C GLU A 353 -3.73 22.52 12.62
N GLN A 354 -4.86 21.91 12.29
CA GLN A 354 -4.92 20.48 11.94
C GLN A 354 -4.15 20.20 10.65
N LEU A 355 -4.37 20.99 9.60
CA LEU A 355 -3.66 20.85 8.33
C LEU A 355 -2.15 21.04 8.53
N LYS A 356 -1.75 22.02 9.31
CA LYS A 356 -0.34 22.22 9.66
C LYS A 356 0.28 21.00 10.36
N LYS A 357 -0.44 20.35 11.28
CA LYS A 357 0.01 19.11 11.94
C LYS A 357 0.13 17.96 10.93
N ILE A 358 -0.81 17.83 10.01
CA ILE A 358 -0.79 16.82 8.95
C ILE A 358 0.45 16.99 8.06
N SER A 359 0.72 18.22 7.60
CA SER A 359 1.90 18.55 6.78
C SER A 359 3.20 18.35 7.56
N GLN A 360 3.27 18.77 8.83
CA GLN A 360 4.45 18.58 9.68
C GLN A 360 4.79 17.11 9.96
N ASN A 361 3.82 16.20 9.85
CA ASN A 361 4.04 14.75 9.95
C ASN A 361 4.31 14.09 8.59
N ASN A 362 4.46 14.87 7.52
CA ASN A 362 4.74 14.40 6.16
C ASN A 362 3.71 13.39 5.63
N PHE A 363 2.43 13.51 6.02
CA PHE A 363 1.36 12.64 5.51
C PHE A 363 1.05 12.90 4.04
N PRO A 364 0.99 14.15 3.55
CA PRO A 364 0.80 14.44 2.13
C PRO A 364 2.05 14.13 1.30
N ILE A 365 1.87 14.08 -0.02
CA ILE A 365 2.97 14.31 -0.97
C ILE A 365 3.12 15.82 -1.15
N SER A 366 4.24 16.38 -0.73
CA SER A 366 4.61 17.77 -1.01
C SER A 366 5.36 17.85 -2.34
N VAL A 367 4.93 18.75 -3.20
CA VAL A 367 5.48 18.97 -4.55
C VAL A 367 6.33 20.24 -4.56
N TYR A 368 7.53 20.14 -5.08
CA TYR A 368 8.45 21.27 -5.24
C TYR A 368 8.95 21.35 -6.67
N VAL A 369 9.24 22.56 -7.13
CA VAL A 369 9.94 22.81 -8.39
C VAL A 369 11.25 23.54 -8.10
N LYS A 370 12.30 23.23 -8.86
CA LYS A 370 13.60 23.87 -8.70
C LYS A 370 13.68 25.16 -9.53
N LYS A 371 13.82 26.30 -8.87
CA LYS A 371 14.03 27.62 -9.49
C LYS A 371 15.27 28.27 -8.90
N ASN A 372 16.14 28.82 -9.73
CA ASN A 372 17.35 29.53 -9.29
C ASN A 372 18.17 28.71 -8.26
N ASN A 373 18.34 27.44 -8.52
CA ASN A 373 19.07 26.47 -7.67
C ASN A 373 18.49 26.24 -6.27
N SER A 374 17.24 26.65 -6.02
CA SER A 374 16.49 26.42 -4.78
C SER A 374 15.18 25.70 -5.04
N TRP A 375 14.74 24.84 -4.10
CA TRP A 375 13.44 24.19 -4.14
C TRP A 375 12.36 25.15 -3.67
N GLN A 376 11.36 25.38 -4.51
CA GLN A 376 10.18 26.17 -4.19
C GLN A 376 8.97 25.25 -4.05
N PHE A 377 8.26 25.38 -2.95
CA PHE A 377 7.02 24.66 -2.71
C PHE A 377 5.97 25.05 -3.76
N VAL A 378 5.28 24.06 -4.31
CA VAL A 378 4.22 24.24 -5.30
C VAL A 378 2.87 23.89 -4.67
N ASP A 379 2.75 22.66 -4.15
CA ASP A 379 1.48 22.14 -3.65
C ASP A 379 1.64 20.95 -2.73
N GLU A 380 0.54 20.57 -2.05
CA GLU A 380 0.42 19.34 -1.25
C GLU A 380 -0.78 18.51 -1.72
N ILE A 381 -0.56 17.21 -1.87
CA ILE A 381 -1.60 16.22 -2.19
C ILE A 381 -1.96 15.44 -0.92
N MET A 382 -3.18 15.63 -0.47
CA MET A 382 -3.72 14.99 0.74
C MET A 382 -3.98 13.50 0.53
N THR A 383 -4.03 12.76 1.62
CA THR A 383 -4.27 11.30 1.62
C THR A 383 -5.59 10.94 0.93
N VAL A 384 -5.60 9.85 0.16
CA VAL A 384 -6.76 9.40 -0.65
C VAL A 384 -7.23 7.99 -0.32
N GLY A 385 -6.47 7.26 0.48
CA GLY A 385 -6.74 5.88 0.84
C GLY A 385 -5.84 4.86 0.11
N PRO A 386 -5.78 3.63 0.61
CA PRO A 386 -4.82 2.62 0.11
C PRO A 386 -5.38 1.66 -0.94
N LEU A 387 -6.68 1.67 -1.27
CA LEU A 387 -7.27 0.60 -2.06
C LEU A 387 -7.21 0.82 -3.57
N ALA A 388 -7.23 2.09 -4.03
CA ALA A 388 -7.20 2.41 -5.45
C ALA A 388 -6.17 3.51 -5.76
N PHE A 389 -5.44 3.33 -6.88
CA PHE A 389 -4.62 4.40 -7.43
C PHE A 389 -5.51 5.55 -7.91
N ARG A 390 -5.05 6.76 -7.67
CA ARG A 390 -5.68 7.98 -8.18
C ARG A 390 -4.68 8.76 -9.01
N ASP A 391 -5.17 9.30 -10.13
CA ASP A 391 -4.42 10.23 -10.96
C ASP A 391 -4.58 11.64 -10.40
N PHE A 392 -3.47 12.33 -10.30
CA PHE A 392 -3.39 13.70 -9.84
C PHE A 392 -2.77 14.58 -10.90
N VAL A 393 -3.16 15.84 -10.91
CA VAL A 393 -2.51 16.87 -11.71
C VAL A 393 -2.23 18.10 -10.85
N VAL A 394 -0.99 18.59 -10.94
CA VAL A 394 -0.53 19.78 -10.22
C VAL A 394 -0.03 20.80 -11.26
N PRO A 395 -0.72 21.94 -11.42
CA PRO A 395 -0.22 23.04 -12.23
C PRO A 395 1.08 23.59 -11.63
N ILE A 396 2.11 23.77 -12.47
CA ILE A 396 3.41 24.31 -12.07
C ILE A 396 3.69 25.60 -12.86
N ASP A 397 3.98 26.67 -12.14
CA ASP A 397 4.57 27.86 -12.71
C ASP A 397 6.04 27.60 -13.02
N LEU A 398 6.41 27.69 -14.30
CA LEU A 398 7.75 27.51 -14.83
C LEU A 398 8.44 28.83 -15.19
N SER A 399 7.79 29.96 -14.92
CA SER A 399 8.39 31.27 -15.16
C SER A 399 9.71 31.41 -14.40
N GLY A 400 10.73 31.98 -15.08
CA GLY A 400 12.07 32.10 -14.50
C GLY A 400 12.92 30.80 -14.53
N ILE A 401 12.40 29.67 -15.07
CA ILE A 401 13.22 28.48 -15.35
C ILE A 401 13.76 28.58 -16.78
N SER A 402 15.04 28.94 -16.90
CA SER A 402 15.74 28.98 -18.15
C SER A 402 16.13 27.59 -18.66
N GLY A 403 16.25 27.47 -20.00
CA GLY A 403 16.66 26.23 -20.67
C GLY A 403 15.51 25.26 -20.93
N ASN A 404 15.86 24.02 -21.24
CA ASN A 404 14.94 22.97 -21.70
C ASN A 404 14.71 21.86 -20.70
N LYS A 405 15.00 22.08 -19.40
CA LYS A 405 14.82 21.11 -18.34
C LYS A 405 14.08 21.72 -17.16
N VAL A 406 13.27 20.92 -16.51
CA VAL A 406 12.64 21.23 -15.23
C VAL A 406 12.89 20.09 -14.26
N GLU A 407 13.26 20.44 -13.04
CA GLU A 407 13.41 19.49 -11.94
C GLU A 407 12.24 19.67 -10.97
N VAL A 408 11.58 18.55 -10.64
CA VAL A 408 10.49 18.48 -9.67
C VAL A 408 10.90 17.51 -8.57
N LYS A 409 10.52 17.83 -7.34
CA LYS A 409 10.79 16.98 -6.18
C LYS A 409 9.47 16.65 -5.48
N PHE A 410 9.29 15.37 -5.14
CA PHE A 410 8.28 14.92 -4.18
C PHE A 410 8.94 14.68 -2.83
N GLU A 411 8.24 15.06 -1.76
CA GLU A 411 8.59 14.73 -0.39
C GLU A 411 7.36 14.18 0.35
N THR A 412 7.56 13.11 1.12
CA THR A 412 6.54 12.52 1.99
C THR A 412 7.19 11.70 3.11
N GLY A 413 6.39 11.16 4.02
CA GLY A 413 6.87 10.26 5.06
C GLY A 413 7.19 8.86 4.53
N PHE A 414 7.94 8.12 5.33
CA PHE A 414 8.38 6.76 5.01
C PHE A 414 7.21 5.82 4.76
N MET A 415 7.20 5.20 3.57
CA MET A 415 6.19 4.23 3.16
C MET A 415 4.73 4.72 3.27
N PHE A 416 4.48 6.03 3.20
CA PHE A 416 3.11 6.54 3.26
C PHE A 416 2.40 6.49 1.90
N TRP A 417 3.18 6.46 0.82
CA TRP A 417 2.66 6.48 -0.55
C TRP A 417 3.32 5.44 -1.45
N GLU A 418 2.52 4.92 -2.37
CA GLU A 418 2.93 4.17 -3.55
C GLU A 418 2.81 5.10 -4.76
N LEU A 419 3.88 5.22 -5.55
CA LEU A 419 3.95 6.04 -6.76
C LEU A 419 4.14 5.13 -7.97
N ASP A 420 3.20 5.14 -8.92
CA ASP A 420 3.17 4.22 -10.07
C ASP A 420 3.69 4.89 -11.35
N ALA A 421 3.27 6.13 -11.65
CA ALA A 421 3.71 6.84 -12.84
C ALA A 421 3.81 8.34 -12.62
N VAL A 422 4.74 8.99 -13.33
CA VAL A 422 4.88 10.45 -13.32
C VAL A 422 5.20 10.97 -14.71
N ALA A 423 4.50 12.01 -15.14
CA ALA A 423 4.70 12.69 -16.42
C ALA A 423 4.52 14.22 -16.29
N MET A 424 4.93 14.96 -17.30
CA MET A 424 4.59 16.38 -17.46
C MET A 424 3.88 16.63 -18.78
N GLU A 425 2.99 17.62 -18.76
CA GLU A 425 2.26 18.12 -19.91
C GLU A 425 2.43 19.64 -20.01
N PHE A 426 2.58 20.16 -21.22
CA PHE A 426 2.85 21.58 -21.46
C PHE A 426 1.84 22.26 -22.40
N SER A 427 0.81 21.56 -22.84
CA SER A 427 -0.24 22.16 -23.69
C SER A 427 -1.11 23.15 -22.92
N SER A 428 -1.76 24.04 -23.65
CA SER A 428 -2.68 25.02 -23.05
C SER A 428 -3.97 24.37 -22.54
N ASP A 429 -4.55 24.96 -21.48
CA ASP A 429 -5.81 24.51 -20.86
C ASP A 429 -7.02 25.12 -21.60
N LEU A 430 -7.48 24.45 -22.65
CA LEU A 430 -8.67 24.87 -23.42
C LEU A 430 -9.88 23.96 -23.18
N VAL A 431 -10.18 23.65 -21.93
CA VAL A 431 -11.46 23.00 -21.59
C VAL A 431 -12.53 24.07 -21.45
N ARG A 432 -13.56 24.01 -22.30
CA ARG A 432 -14.64 25.03 -22.35
C ARG A 432 -16.01 24.48 -22.00
N ASP A 433 -16.19 23.17 -22.00
CA ASP A 433 -17.51 22.54 -21.85
C ASP A 433 -17.50 21.62 -20.62
N VAL A 434 -17.95 22.20 -19.51
CA VAL A 434 -18.05 21.54 -18.20
C VAL A 434 -19.49 21.64 -17.73
N GLU A 435 -20.13 20.52 -17.45
CA GLU A 435 -21.48 20.44 -16.88
C GLU A 435 -21.41 19.88 -15.46
N ILE A 436 -22.02 20.56 -14.51
CA ILE A 436 -22.25 20.04 -13.16
C ILE A 436 -23.61 19.38 -13.14
N VAL A 437 -23.67 18.10 -12.81
CA VAL A 437 -24.89 17.31 -12.82
C VAL A 437 -25.24 16.90 -11.39
N LYS A 438 -26.35 17.43 -10.92
CA LYS A 438 -26.88 17.14 -9.59
C LYS A 438 -27.58 15.77 -9.55
N PRO A 439 -27.65 15.10 -8.37
CA PRO A 439 -28.40 13.87 -8.23
C PRO A 439 -29.90 14.05 -8.56
N THR A 440 -30.46 13.08 -9.26
CA THR A 440 -31.92 13.02 -9.52
C THR A 440 -32.63 12.18 -8.49
N LEU A 441 -31.91 11.27 -7.84
CA LEU A 441 -32.41 10.38 -6.79
C LEU A 441 -31.23 9.85 -5.98
N ALA A 442 -31.37 9.76 -4.66
CA ALA A 442 -30.40 9.16 -3.77
C ALA A 442 -31.07 8.26 -2.72
N ASN A 443 -31.15 6.96 -3.02
CA ASN A 443 -31.81 5.97 -2.19
C ASN A 443 -30.81 5.30 -1.23
N GLY A 444 -30.97 5.57 0.04
CA GLY A 444 -30.18 4.97 1.11
C GLY A 444 -30.74 3.67 1.67
N THR A 445 -29.93 2.99 2.48
CA THR A 445 -30.36 1.83 3.26
C THR A 445 -31.61 2.15 4.09
N GLY A 446 -32.61 1.24 4.08
CA GLY A 446 -33.89 1.44 4.75
C GLY A 446 -34.85 2.34 3.99
N ALA A 447 -34.65 2.53 2.67
CA ALA A 447 -35.46 3.38 1.78
C ALA A 447 -35.46 4.87 2.18
N LYS A 448 -34.41 5.35 2.84
CA LYS A 448 -34.23 6.75 3.16
C LYS A 448 -33.81 7.53 1.91
N ASP A 449 -34.54 8.59 1.60
CA ASP A 449 -34.21 9.51 0.51
C ASP A 449 -33.22 10.56 1.01
N TRP A 450 -32.04 10.62 0.36
CA TRP A 450 -30.97 11.56 0.66
C TRP A 450 -30.75 12.57 -0.47
N THR A 451 -31.68 12.63 -1.45
CA THR A 451 -31.49 13.46 -2.64
C THR A 451 -31.26 14.92 -2.27
N HIS A 452 -32.05 15.46 -1.33
CA HIS A 452 -31.91 16.85 -0.91
C HIS A 452 -30.56 17.14 -0.25
N SER A 453 -30.15 16.29 0.69
CA SER A 453 -28.90 16.44 1.46
C SER A 453 -27.63 16.36 0.60
N LEU A 454 -27.73 15.88 -0.64
CA LEU A 454 -26.58 15.76 -1.55
C LEU A 454 -26.54 16.82 -2.65
N MET A 455 -27.52 17.74 -2.69
CA MET A 455 -27.64 18.77 -3.74
C MET A 455 -26.68 19.93 -3.54
N CYS A 456 -26.40 20.30 -2.30
CA CYS A 456 -25.62 21.48 -1.94
C CYS A 456 -24.74 21.18 -0.73
N ALA A 457 -23.59 21.85 -0.65
CA ALA A 457 -22.78 21.84 0.57
C ALA A 457 -23.33 22.87 1.55
N ASP A 458 -24.21 22.44 2.44
CA ASP A 458 -24.97 23.29 3.38
C ASP A 458 -25.09 22.71 4.79
N GLU A 459 -24.27 21.67 5.07
CA GLU A 459 -24.20 20.94 6.35
C GLU A 459 -25.46 20.07 6.63
N ASP A 460 -26.36 19.85 5.65
CA ASP A 460 -27.41 18.84 5.71
C ASP A 460 -26.88 17.49 5.22
N TYR A 461 -26.21 16.77 6.08
CA TYR A 461 -25.43 15.57 5.71
C TYR A 461 -26.30 14.34 5.43
N MET A 462 -25.96 13.63 4.36
CA MET A 462 -26.25 12.20 4.26
C MET A 462 -25.40 11.46 5.30
N ILE A 463 -26.03 10.85 6.30
CA ILE A 463 -25.36 10.17 7.40
C ILE A 463 -25.46 8.65 7.23
N GLN A 464 -24.31 7.97 7.21
CA GLN A 464 -24.18 6.52 7.17
C GLN A 464 -23.48 6.02 8.45
N PRO A 465 -24.23 5.76 9.53
CA PRO A 465 -23.65 5.52 10.87
C PRO A 465 -23.20 4.09 11.13
N ILE A 466 -23.54 3.14 10.24
CA ILE A 466 -23.34 1.70 10.49
C ILE A 466 -22.68 1.06 9.28
N SER A 467 -21.68 0.21 9.51
CA SER A 467 -21.12 -0.64 8.47
C SER A 467 -22.21 -1.43 7.74
N GLY A 468 -22.16 -1.43 6.41
CA GLY A 468 -23.20 -1.97 5.52
C GLY A 468 -24.27 -0.96 5.08
N ASN A 469 -24.24 0.28 5.60
CA ASN A 469 -25.05 1.35 5.02
C ASN A 469 -24.54 1.69 3.61
N MET A 470 -25.47 1.85 2.67
CA MET A 470 -25.15 2.24 1.30
C MET A 470 -26.22 3.19 0.76
N THR A 471 -25.81 4.07 -0.14
CA THR A 471 -26.71 4.95 -0.88
C THR A 471 -26.42 4.84 -2.36
N GLU A 472 -27.44 4.50 -3.15
CA GLU A 472 -27.39 4.52 -4.61
C GLU A 472 -27.86 5.89 -5.09
N ILE A 473 -26.99 6.58 -5.84
CA ILE A 473 -27.23 7.93 -6.35
C ILE A 473 -27.36 7.85 -7.86
N SER A 474 -28.43 8.38 -8.42
CA SER A 474 -28.71 8.39 -9.85
C SER A 474 -28.57 9.79 -10.44
N PHE A 475 -27.97 9.85 -11.63
CA PHE A 475 -27.72 11.09 -12.36
C PHE A 475 -28.20 10.97 -13.81
N LYS A 476 -28.51 12.11 -14.44
CA LYS A 476 -28.83 12.19 -15.87
C LYS A 476 -27.79 13.02 -16.59
N ILE A 477 -26.95 12.39 -17.39
CA ILE A 477 -25.91 13.05 -18.19
C ILE A 477 -26.41 13.18 -19.63
N LYS A 478 -26.18 14.33 -20.25
CA LYS A 478 -26.42 14.53 -21.68
C LYS A 478 -25.32 13.87 -22.49
N PRO A 479 -25.62 13.16 -23.59
CA PRO A 479 -24.58 12.58 -24.43
C PRO A 479 -23.63 13.64 -25.00
N ALA A 480 -22.36 13.23 -25.17
CA ALA A 480 -21.38 14.08 -25.85
C ALA A 480 -21.79 14.42 -27.27
N GLY A 481 -21.45 15.63 -27.73
CA GLY A 481 -21.60 16.06 -29.11
C GLY A 481 -20.74 15.23 -30.09
N TYR A 482 -21.06 15.31 -31.37
CA TYR A 482 -20.31 14.61 -32.42
C TYR A 482 -18.81 14.99 -32.39
N GLY A 483 -17.92 14.01 -32.38
CA GLY A 483 -16.47 14.22 -32.34
C GLY A 483 -15.87 14.41 -30.93
N TYR A 484 -16.69 14.51 -29.91
CA TYR A 484 -16.29 14.64 -28.50
C TYR A 484 -16.47 13.32 -27.74
N THR A 485 -15.81 13.25 -26.60
CA THR A 485 -16.01 12.25 -25.55
C THR A 485 -16.18 12.95 -24.23
N GLN A 486 -16.58 12.21 -23.19
CA GLN A 486 -16.80 12.73 -21.84
C GLN A 486 -15.86 12.07 -20.85
N SER A 487 -15.21 12.87 -20.02
CA SER A 487 -14.65 12.41 -18.75
C SER A 487 -15.61 12.80 -17.65
N VAL A 488 -15.94 11.84 -16.79
CA VAL A 488 -16.89 12.04 -15.68
C VAL A 488 -16.15 11.90 -14.36
N PHE A 489 -16.39 12.83 -13.46
CA PHE A 489 -15.80 12.85 -12.13
C PHE A 489 -16.90 12.95 -11.09
N LEU A 490 -16.73 12.25 -9.97
CA LEU A 490 -17.56 12.44 -8.80
C LEU A 490 -16.92 13.55 -7.94
N HIS A 491 -17.64 14.62 -7.72
CA HIS A 491 -17.33 15.61 -6.70
C HIS A 491 -18.14 15.28 -5.44
N THR A 492 -17.44 15.02 -4.36
CA THR A 492 -18.02 14.84 -3.04
C THR A 492 -17.40 15.82 -2.06
N ARG A 493 -18.19 16.19 -1.04
CA ARG A 493 -17.73 16.90 0.14
C ARG A 493 -18.16 16.14 1.38
N GLY A 494 -17.26 15.99 2.35
CA GLY A 494 -17.63 15.29 3.57
C GLY A 494 -16.47 15.00 4.50
N TYR A 495 -16.80 14.30 5.56
CA TYR A 495 -15.86 13.78 6.56
C TYR A 495 -16.43 12.49 7.17
N TYR A 496 -15.63 11.84 8.01
CA TYR A 496 -16.07 10.67 8.77
C TYR A 496 -15.48 10.67 10.18
N THR A 497 -16.14 9.95 11.09
CA THR A 497 -15.66 9.79 12.46
C THR A 497 -15.39 8.33 12.74
N LEU A 498 -14.17 8.00 13.17
CA LEU A 498 -13.76 6.64 13.47
C LEU A 498 -14.40 6.14 14.77
N ILE A 499 -15.04 4.98 14.74
CA ILE A 499 -15.54 4.29 15.91
C ILE A 499 -14.47 3.31 16.37
N ARG A 500 -13.84 3.59 17.51
CA ARG A 500 -12.79 2.76 18.10
C ARG A 500 -13.03 2.59 19.59
N ASP A 501 -13.10 1.33 20.02
CA ASP A 501 -13.30 0.94 21.43
C ASP A 501 -11.95 0.45 21.99
N PHE A 502 -11.02 1.39 22.17
CA PHE A 502 -9.75 1.07 22.79
C PHE A 502 -9.91 1.01 24.31
N SER A 503 -9.31 -0.02 24.92
CA SER A 503 -9.27 -0.24 26.36
C SER A 503 -7.85 -0.10 26.92
N GLY A 504 -7.74 0.01 28.23
CA GLY A 504 -6.45 0.17 28.93
C GLY A 504 -6.07 1.62 29.12
N LEU A 505 -4.99 1.83 29.88
CA LEU A 505 -4.44 3.17 30.12
C LEU A 505 -3.70 3.69 28.88
N PRO A 506 -3.67 5.01 28.65
CA PRO A 506 -2.85 5.61 27.60
C PRO A 506 -1.37 5.26 27.78
N GLU A 507 -0.71 4.88 26.69
CA GLU A 507 0.75 4.68 26.66
C GLU A 507 1.46 6.04 26.56
N VAL A 508 1.48 6.79 27.69
CA VAL A 508 1.90 8.20 27.73
C VAL A 508 3.34 8.38 27.23
N GLU A 509 4.26 7.50 27.60
CA GLU A 509 5.65 7.56 27.13
C GLU A 509 5.74 7.42 25.61
N ALA A 510 5.00 6.46 25.01
CA ALA A 510 4.92 6.29 23.58
C ALA A 510 4.33 7.54 22.91
N LEU A 511 3.24 8.10 23.47
CA LEU A 511 2.56 9.27 22.92
C LEU A 511 3.38 10.57 23.03
N ILE A 512 4.12 10.78 24.14
CA ILE A 512 5.03 11.92 24.30
C ILE A 512 6.17 11.82 23.31
N ASN A 513 6.71 10.65 23.19
CA ASN A 513 7.74 10.36 22.21
C ASN A 513 7.23 10.55 20.75
N LEU A 514 5.98 10.39 20.44
CA LEU A 514 5.34 10.63 19.14
C LEU A 514 5.14 12.13 18.78
N LYS A 515 5.48 13.06 19.66
CA LYS A 515 5.42 14.50 19.36
C LYS A 515 6.55 15.00 18.43
N ILE A 516 7.47 14.13 18.02
CA ILE A 516 8.60 14.49 17.16
C ILE A 516 8.57 13.61 15.90
N PRO A 517 8.74 14.17 14.69
CA PRO A 517 8.78 13.40 13.43
C PRO A 517 9.74 12.19 13.46
N VAL A 518 10.80 12.26 14.27
CA VAL A 518 11.79 11.19 14.45
C VAL A 518 11.22 9.92 15.10
N ILE A 519 10.04 9.97 15.71
CA ILE A 519 9.51 8.85 16.52
C ILE A 519 8.47 8.05 15.80
N PHE A 520 7.78 8.61 14.83
CA PHE A 520 7.14 7.79 13.79
C PHE A 520 8.20 6.82 13.21
N LEU A 521 9.41 7.28 12.97
CA LEU A 521 10.60 6.45 12.64
C LEU A 521 10.92 5.41 13.71
N THR A 522 10.81 5.69 15.00
CA THR A 522 11.19 4.75 16.08
C THR A 522 10.15 3.64 16.23
N ILE A 523 8.86 3.96 16.22
CA ILE A 523 7.78 2.95 16.17
C ILE A 523 7.88 2.15 14.88
N GLN A 524 8.07 2.81 13.76
CA GLN A 524 8.30 2.26 12.46
C GLN A 524 9.49 1.28 12.46
N ASN A 525 10.65 1.67 12.98
CA ASN A 525 11.82 0.79 13.08
C ASN A 525 11.58 -0.40 14.03
N GLN A 526 10.86 -0.22 15.13
CA GLN A 526 10.48 -1.30 16.03
C GLN A 526 9.46 -2.26 15.38
N ILE A 527 8.46 -1.74 14.67
CA ILE A 527 7.45 -2.56 14.00
C ILE A 527 8.04 -3.20 12.74
N THR A 528 8.80 -2.45 11.93
CA THR A 528 9.50 -3.01 10.77
C THR A 528 10.44 -4.13 11.19
N SER A 529 11.22 -3.96 12.25
CA SER A 529 12.08 -5.03 12.79
C SER A 529 11.28 -6.26 13.27
N LYS A 530 10.08 -6.07 13.81
CA LYS A 530 9.17 -7.17 14.18
C LYS A 530 8.50 -7.82 12.96
N CYS A 531 8.03 -7.04 11.99
CA CYS A 531 7.43 -7.56 10.75
C CYS A 531 8.45 -8.30 9.88
N TRP A 532 9.67 -7.79 9.73
CA TRP A 532 10.77 -8.50 9.08
C TRP A 532 11.11 -9.81 9.79
N LYS A 533 11.06 -9.85 11.12
CA LYS A 533 11.22 -11.09 11.91
C LYS A 533 10.05 -12.06 11.73
N MET A 534 8.85 -11.59 11.41
CA MET A 534 7.66 -12.43 11.20
C MET A 534 7.45 -12.85 9.74
N LYS A 535 8.30 -12.44 8.76
CA LYS A 535 8.15 -12.74 7.32
C LYS A 535 6.72 -12.45 6.80
N ILE A 536 6.12 -11.35 7.22
CA ILE A 536 4.85 -10.86 6.69
C ILE A 536 5.19 -9.64 5.84
N ILE A 537 5.60 -9.88 4.65
CA ILE A 537 5.50 -9.02 3.45
C ILE A 537 5.31 -9.94 2.27
#